data_ee88b41086d8b8d7b5fec509e21a521a
#
_entry.id   ee88b41086d8b8d7b5fec509e21a521a
#
_cell.length_a   1.000
_cell.length_b   1.000
_cell.length_c   1.000
_cell.angle_alpha   90.00
_cell.angle_beta   90.00
_cell.angle_gamma   90.00
#
_symmetry.space_group_name_H-M   'P 1'
#
loop_
_entity.id
_entity.type
_entity.pdbx_description
1 polymer ?
#
loop_
_entity_poly.entity_id
_entity_poly.type
_entity_poly.pdbx_seq_one_letter_code
_entity_poly.pdbx_strand_id
1 'polypeptide(L)'
;MREQCELLGLNRSTVYYTPAGESQENLCLMRRIDEQYLKTPFYGSRRMTVCLQTQGLEVNRKRVRRLMRLMDIEAVYPRPRTTESAAEHRKFPYLLRDRVIQKPDEAWAADITYIPMASGYMYLVAIIDWYSRYVLAWRLSNSLESSFCLDVLNEALSRRRPEIFNTDQGVQFTSRMFTDRLEAAGVNISMDGKGRALDNVFVERLWWSVKYEHVYLHDHTTVKSLHGGLGTYLEFFNRERPHQSLAYHTPWDVYRGAEVVAGPSART
;
A
#
# COMPACT_ATOMS: atom_id res chain seq x y z
N MET A 1 36.59 -41.10 -18.29
CA MET A 1 36.37 -40.46 -16.97
C MET A 1 37.26 -39.23 -16.73
N ARG A 2 38.60 -39.31 -16.86
CA ARG A 2 39.50 -38.16 -16.64
C ARG A 2 39.25 -37.05 -17.68
N GLU A 3 39.23 -37.39 -18.96
CA GLU A 3 38.91 -36.47 -20.07
C GLU A 3 37.48 -35.90 -19.97
N GLN A 4 36.51 -36.71 -19.53
CA GLN A 4 35.15 -36.26 -19.31
C GLN A 4 35.05 -35.23 -18.19
N CYS A 5 35.82 -35.40 -17.10
CA CYS A 5 35.90 -34.44 -16.02
C CYS A 5 36.55 -33.11 -16.45
N GLU A 6 37.60 -33.20 -17.28
CA GLU A 6 38.29 -32.05 -17.85
C GLU A 6 37.35 -31.25 -18.79
N LEU A 7 36.61 -31.93 -19.66
CA LEU A 7 35.64 -31.31 -20.58
C LEU A 7 34.49 -30.62 -19.84
N LEU A 8 34.07 -31.17 -18.69
CA LEU A 8 32.97 -30.61 -17.89
C LEU A 8 33.44 -29.63 -16.80
N GLY A 9 34.75 -29.38 -16.68
CA GLY A 9 35.32 -28.54 -15.62
C GLY A 9 35.04 -29.05 -14.20
N LEU A 10 34.85 -30.39 -14.04
CA LEU A 10 34.51 -31.00 -12.77
C LEU A 10 35.76 -31.67 -12.15
N ASN A 11 35.87 -31.56 -10.83
CA ASN A 11 36.89 -32.30 -10.10
C ASN A 11 36.52 -33.79 -10.09
N ARG A 12 37.46 -34.67 -10.39
CA ARG A 12 37.26 -36.14 -10.41
C ARG A 12 36.69 -36.67 -9.09
N SER A 13 37.10 -36.12 -7.94
CA SER A 13 36.58 -36.47 -6.63
C SER A 13 35.07 -36.16 -6.48
N THR A 14 34.57 -35.15 -7.17
CA THR A 14 33.15 -34.78 -7.13
C THR A 14 32.27 -35.84 -7.81
N VAL A 15 32.77 -36.48 -8.85
CA VAL A 15 32.04 -37.55 -9.58
C VAL A 15 31.86 -38.81 -8.74
N TYR A 16 32.80 -39.10 -7.87
CA TYR A 16 32.75 -40.28 -6.97
C TYR A 16 32.22 -39.96 -5.57
N TYR A 17 31.88 -38.69 -5.32
CA TYR A 17 31.31 -38.27 -4.04
C TYR A 17 29.86 -38.77 -3.89
N THR A 18 29.69 -39.68 -2.93
CA THR A 18 28.33 -40.07 -2.51
C THR A 18 27.97 -39.23 -1.29
N PRO A 19 26.93 -38.39 -1.37
CA PRO A 19 26.51 -37.59 -0.21
C PRO A 19 26.18 -38.50 0.97
N ALA A 20 26.77 -38.25 2.12
CA ALA A 20 26.36 -38.88 3.36
C ALA A 20 24.96 -38.40 3.75
N GLY A 21 24.06 -39.30 4.11
CA GLY A 21 22.73 -38.94 4.64
C GLY A 21 22.84 -38.15 5.95
N GLU A 22 21.73 -37.53 6.35
CA GLU A 22 21.69 -36.80 7.62
C GLU A 22 21.86 -37.75 8.82
N SER A 23 22.55 -37.26 9.86
CA SER A 23 22.75 -38.05 11.09
C SER A 23 21.42 -38.26 11.82
N GLN A 24 21.31 -39.31 12.63
CA GLN A 24 20.14 -39.60 13.45
C GLN A 24 19.74 -38.40 14.35
N GLU A 25 20.75 -37.70 14.87
CA GLU A 25 20.57 -36.51 15.65
C GLU A 25 19.91 -35.37 14.84
N ASN A 26 20.35 -35.18 13.57
CA ASN A 26 19.74 -34.22 12.69
C ASN A 26 18.30 -34.61 12.31
N LEU A 27 18.02 -35.86 12.07
CA LEU A 27 16.67 -36.37 11.81
C LEU A 27 15.75 -36.14 13.00
N CYS A 28 16.23 -36.31 14.22
CA CYS A 28 15.49 -36.00 15.44
C CYS A 28 15.21 -34.48 15.52
N LEU A 29 16.20 -33.65 15.27
CA LEU A 29 16.03 -32.19 15.24
C LEU A 29 15.05 -31.73 14.14
N MET A 30 15.07 -32.34 12.97
CA MET A 30 14.12 -32.04 11.89
C MET A 30 12.68 -32.34 12.31
N ARG A 31 12.43 -33.46 12.99
CA ARG A 31 11.09 -33.75 13.55
C ARG A 31 10.64 -32.70 14.56
N ARG A 32 11.53 -32.27 15.46
CA ARG A 32 11.24 -31.23 16.44
C ARG A 32 10.96 -29.86 15.78
N ILE A 33 11.72 -29.54 14.73
CA ILE A 33 11.50 -28.33 13.94
C ILE A 33 10.13 -28.38 13.26
N ASP A 34 9.75 -29.52 12.68
CA ASP A 34 8.46 -29.70 12.00
C ASP A 34 7.29 -29.60 13.00
N GLU A 35 7.35 -30.31 14.11
CA GLU A 35 6.35 -30.24 15.19
C GLU A 35 6.16 -28.80 15.70
N GLN A 36 7.24 -28.05 15.85
CA GLN A 36 7.18 -26.66 16.28
C GLN A 36 6.66 -25.74 15.17
N TYR A 37 7.04 -25.97 13.93
CA TYR A 37 6.59 -25.20 12.80
C TYR A 37 5.08 -25.32 12.58
N LEU A 38 4.52 -26.50 12.73
CA LEU A 38 3.05 -26.70 12.69
C LEU A 38 2.29 -25.87 13.73
N LYS A 39 2.91 -25.61 14.90
CA LYS A 39 2.32 -24.78 15.95
C LYS A 39 2.55 -23.27 15.72
N THR A 40 3.70 -22.92 15.16
CA THR A 40 4.15 -21.54 15.01
C THR A 40 4.81 -21.29 13.64
N PRO A 41 4.05 -21.35 12.54
CA PRO A 41 4.60 -21.26 11.19
C PRO A 41 5.32 -19.94 10.89
N PHE A 42 5.13 -18.94 11.72
CA PHE A 42 5.79 -17.62 11.65
C PHE A 42 7.14 -17.58 12.38
N TYR A 43 7.65 -18.70 12.93
CA TYR A 43 8.98 -18.73 13.55
C TYR A 43 10.05 -18.91 12.49
N GLY A 44 10.89 -17.88 12.29
CA GLY A 44 12.14 -18.01 11.56
C GLY A 44 13.24 -18.68 12.37
N SER A 45 14.38 -18.96 11.74
CA SER A 45 15.50 -19.71 12.35
C SER A 45 15.98 -19.17 13.71
N ARG A 46 15.83 -17.85 13.99
CA ARG A 46 16.20 -17.28 15.30
C ARG A 46 15.27 -17.76 16.41
N ARG A 47 13.97 -17.57 16.24
CA ARG A 47 12.96 -17.99 17.22
C ARG A 47 12.90 -19.52 17.36
N MET A 48 13.02 -20.24 16.25
CA MET A 48 13.08 -21.69 16.24
C MET A 48 14.28 -22.20 17.07
N THR A 49 15.46 -21.59 16.93
CA THR A 49 16.64 -21.95 17.73
C THR A 49 16.38 -21.75 19.21
N VAL A 50 15.85 -20.59 19.61
CA VAL A 50 15.54 -20.30 21.02
C VAL A 50 14.52 -21.31 21.56
N CYS A 51 13.49 -21.63 20.80
CA CYS A 51 12.48 -22.60 21.19
C CYS A 51 13.06 -24.00 21.42
N LEU A 52 13.97 -24.46 20.55
CA LEU A 52 14.65 -25.75 20.71
C LEU A 52 15.60 -25.76 21.94
N GLN A 53 16.31 -24.66 22.17
CA GLN A 53 17.17 -24.49 23.33
C GLN A 53 16.39 -24.49 24.66
N THR A 54 15.22 -23.86 24.71
CA THR A 54 14.34 -23.92 25.88
C THR A 54 13.77 -25.32 26.16
N GLN A 55 13.75 -26.19 25.15
CA GLN A 55 13.44 -27.61 25.30
C GLN A 55 14.66 -28.47 25.71
N GLY A 56 15.78 -27.85 26.05
CA GLY A 56 17.00 -28.52 26.51
C GLY A 56 17.90 -29.07 25.37
N LEU A 57 17.68 -28.67 24.12
CA LEU A 57 18.47 -29.12 22.98
C LEU A 57 19.67 -28.20 22.74
N GLU A 58 20.88 -28.73 22.70
CA GLU A 58 22.08 -27.97 22.38
C GLU A 58 22.21 -27.79 20.85
N VAL A 59 21.64 -26.70 20.35
CA VAL A 59 21.63 -26.36 18.92
C VAL A 59 22.06 -24.92 18.66
N ASN A 60 22.81 -24.71 17.59
CA ASN A 60 23.12 -23.36 17.14
C ASN A 60 22.23 -22.96 15.94
N ARG A 61 22.10 -21.66 15.73
CA ARG A 61 21.28 -21.10 14.65
C ARG A 61 21.72 -21.55 13.25
N LYS A 62 23.02 -21.75 13.02
CA LYS A 62 23.53 -22.18 11.69
C LYS A 62 23.00 -23.58 11.35
N ARG A 63 23.00 -24.49 12.32
CA ARG A 63 22.48 -25.86 12.19
C ARG A 63 20.98 -25.84 11.95
N VAL A 64 20.22 -25.13 12.77
CA VAL A 64 18.75 -24.99 12.62
C VAL A 64 18.39 -24.41 11.26
N ARG A 65 19.04 -23.33 10.82
CA ARG A 65 18.80 -22.72 9.50
C ARG A 65 19.08 -23.68 8.35
N ARG A 66 20.16 -24.50 8.44
CA ARG A 66 20.47 -25.51 7.44
C ARG A 66 19.39 -26.58 7.35
N LEU A 67 18.95 -27.11 8.50
CA LEU A 67 17.91 -28.12 8.56
C LEU A 67 16.56 -27.60 8.07
N MET A 68 16.15 -26.38 8.46
CA MET A 68 14.93 -25.75 7.93
C MET A 68 14.98 -25.63 6.39
N ARG A 69 16.14 -25.22 5.85
CA ARG A 69 16.29 -25.14 4.39
C ARG A 69 16.22 -26.53 3.72
N LEU A 70 16.82 -27.55 4.33
CA LEU A 70 16.76 -28.91 3.80
C LEU A 70 15.34 -29.48 3.78
N MET A 71 14.50 -29.04 4.73
CA MET A 71 13.09 -29.42 4.83
C MET A 71 12.16 -28.50 4.00
N ASP A 72 12.71 -27.52 3.28
CA ASP A 72 11.97 -26.48 2.56
C ASP A 72 10.99 -25.69 3.46
N ILE A 73 11.38 -25.48 4.72
CA ILE A 73 10.59 -24.75 5.71
C ILE A 73 11.05 -23.30 5.77
N GLU A 74 10.13 -22.39 5.42
CA GLU A 74 10.30 -20.93 5.58
C GLU A 74 9.24 -20.37 6.52
N ALA A 75 9.63 -19.35 7.31
CA ALA A 75 8.66 -18.66 8.16
C ALA A 75 7.59 -17.94 7.33
N VAL A 76 6.33 -18.14 7.70
CA VAL A 76 5.20 -17.42 7.09
C VAL A 76 5.20 -15.99 7.64
N TYR A 77 5.51 -15.02 6.79
CA TYR A 77 5.43 -13.59 7.12
C TYR A 77 5.08 -12.79 5.86
N PRO A 78 4.48 -11.61 6.00
CA PRO A 78 4.27 -10.72 4.86
C PRO A 78 5.62 -10.40 4.21
N ARG A 79 5.82 -10.84 2.97
CA ARG A 79 7.03 -10.52 2.22
C ARG A 79 7.07 -9.01 1.95
N PRO A 80 8.25 -8.36 1.98
CA PRO A 80 8.39 -6.99 1.52
C PRO A 80 7.82 -6.87 0.10
N ARG A 81 7.10 -5.79 -0.17
CA ARG A 81 6.62 -5.52 -1.53
C ARG A 81 7.83 -5.42 -2.45
N THR A 82 7.95 -6.34 -3.40
CA THR A 82 9.02 -6.38 -4.41
C THR A 82 8.62 -5.62 -5.67
N THR A 83 7.63 -4.75 -5.61
CA THR A 83 7.30 -3.88 -6.75
C THR A 83 8.44 -2.89 -6.91
N GLU A 84 9.39 -3.22 -7.77
CA GLU A 84 10.40 -2.28 -8.24
C GLU A 84 9.68 -1.27 -9.13
N SER A 85 9.82 0.02 -8.82
CA SER A 85 9.38 1.06 -9.74
C SER A 85 10.24 0.95 -11.01
N ALA A 86 9.61 0.73 -12.15
CA ALA A 86 10.33 0.71 -13.42
C ALA A 86 11.13 2.01 -13.57
N ALA A 87 12.36 1.92 -14.10
CA ALA A 87 13.28 3.06 -14.26
C ALA A 87 12.71 4.20 -15.14
N GLU A 88 11.62 3.93 -15.84
CA GLU A 88 10.93 4.88 -16.73
C GLU A 88 9.90 5.78 -16.00
N HIS A 89 9.61 5.55 -14.72
CA HIS A 89 8.64 6.35 -13.97
C HIS A 89 9.23 7.70 -13.57
N ARG A 90 8.66 8.79 -14.09
CA ARG A 90 9.04 10.15 -13.74
C ARG A 90 8.70 10.43 -12.27
N LYS A 91 9.68 10.93 -11.52
CA LYS A 91 9.47 11.41 -10.15
C LYS A 91 9.49 12.91 -10.14
N PHE A 92 8.51 13.49 -9.47
CA PHE A 92 8.39 14.93 -9.32
C PHE A 92 8.71 15.35 -7.89
N PRO A 93 9.21 16.59 -7.68
CA PRO A 93 9.49 17.10 -6.36
C PRO A 93 8.22 17.33 -5.56
N TYR A 94 8.31 17.28 -4.23
CA TYR A 94 7.21 17.64 -3.34
C TYR A 94 7.10 19.18 -3.24
N LEU A 95 5.99 19.74 -3.72
CA LEU A 95 5.78 21.18 -3.87
C LEU A 95 4.98 21.81 -2.73
N LEU A 96 4.42 21.01 -1.82
CA LEU A 96 3.50 21.48 -0.77
C LEU A 96 4.18 21.69 0.60
N ARG A 97 5.52 21.52 0.68
CA ARG A 97 6.26 21.78 1.91
C ARG A 97 6.15 23.27 2.26
N ASP A 98 5.72 23.55 3.49
CA ASP A 98 5.59 24.90 4.04
C ASP A 98 4.64 25.83 3.24
N ARG A 99 3.88 25.28 2.31
CA ARG A 99 2.87 26.01 1.56
C ARG A 99 1.54 26.01 2.29
N VAL A 100 1.04 27.20 2.62
CA VAL A 100 -0.31 27.38 3.18
C VAL A 100 -1.29 27.44 2.04
N ILE A 101 -2.22 26.48 1.98
CA ILE A 101 -3.31 26.46 0.98
C ILE A 101 -4.42 27.35 1.51
N GLN A 102 -4.82 28.35 0.72
CA GLN A 102 -5.71 29.42 1.16
C GLN A 102 -7.09 29.42 0.49
N LYS A 103 -7.22 28.75 -0.64
CA LYS A 103 -8.48 28.69 -1.41
C LYS A 103 -8.66 27.33 -2.10
N PRO A 104 -9.90 27.01 -2.51
CA PRO A 104 -10.15 25.84 -3.36
C PRO A 104 -9.33 25.87 -4.65
N ASP A 105 -9.03 24.68 -5.17
CA ASP A 105 -8.30 24.46 -6.42
C ASP A 105 -6.84 24.94 -6.43
N GLU A 106 -6.26 25.31 -5.27
CA GLU A 106 -4.79 25.50 -5.18
C GLU A 106 -4.05 24.17 -5.18
N ALA A 107 -4.55 23.18 -4.46
CA ALA A 107 -3.95 21.84 -4.42
C ALA A 107 -5.03 20.77 -4.37
N TRP A 108 -4.92 19.80 -5.25
CA TRP A 108 -5.68 18.56 -5.20
C TRP A 108 -4.77 17.40 -4.83
N ALA A 109 -5.33 16.36 -4.24
CA ALA A 109 -4.61 15.13 -3.98
C ALA A 109 -5.41 13.91 -4.43
N ALA A 110 -4.70 12.87 -4.83
CA ALA A 110 -5.27 11.57 -5.14
C ALA A 110 -4.53 10.45 -4.42
N ASP A 111 -5.28 9.40 -4.11
CA ASP A 111 -4.74 8.16 -3.57
C ASP A 111 -5.70 7.00 -3.87
N ILE A 112 -5.20 5.77 -3.69
CA ILE A 112 -5.95 4.53 -3.89
C ILE A 112 -6.03 3.78 -2.57
N THR A 113 -7.23 3.33 -2.21
CA THR A 113 -7.40 2.45 -1.07
C THR A 113 -8.06 1.13 -1.47
N TYR A 114 -7.87 0.11 -0.63
CA TYR A 114 -8.48 -1.20 -0.77
C TYR A 114 -9.76 -1.28 0.05
N ILE A 115 -10.83 -1.75 -0.56
CA ILE A 115 -12.10 -2.04 0.11
C ILE A 115 -12.27 -3.56 0.13
N PRO A 116 -12.27 -4.22 1.32
CA PRO A 116 -12.49 -5.65 1.42
C PRO A 116 -13.93 -6.02 1.03
N MET A 117 -14.08 -7.13 0.32
CA MET A 117 -15.35 -7.73 -0.04
C MET A 117 -15.39 -9.17 0.49
N ALA A 118 -16.55 -9.81 0.47
CA ALA A 118 -16.69 -11.22 0.86
C ALA A 118 -15.75 -12.15 0.06
N SER A 119 -15.47 -11.82 -1.21
CA SER A 119 -14.47 -12.48 -2.03
C SER A 119 -13.55 -11.45 -2.68
N GLY A 120 -12.34 -11.28 -2.11
CA GLY A 120 -11.31 -10.40 -2.67
C GLY A 120 -11.41 -8.94 -2.24
N TYR A 121 -10.99 -8.03 -3.14
CA TYR A 121 -10.90 -6.60 -2.86
C TYR A 121 -11.38 -5.80 -4.06
N MET A 122 -11.94 -4.62 -3.78
CA MET A 122 -12.11 -3.55 -4.75
C MET A 122 -11.11 -2.43 -4.46
N TYR A 123 -10.74 -1.70 -5.49
CA TYR A 123 -9.87 -0.53 -5.40
C TYR A 123 -10.72 0.72 -5.54
N LEU A 124 -10.59 1.63 -4.60
CA LEU A 124 -11.25 2.93 -4.62
C LEU A 124 -10.20 4.01 -4.80
N VAL A 125 -10.31 4.79 -5.87
CA VAL A 125 -9.53 6.01 -6.08
C VAL A 125 -10.42 7.22 -5.86
N ALA A 126 -9.89 8.27 -5.24
CA ALA A 126 -10.57 9.56 -5.15
C ALA A 126 -9.60 10.72 -5.34
N ILE A 127 -10.13 11.82 -5.85
CA ILE A 127 -9.46 13.11 -5.92
C ILE A 127 -10.18 14.07 -4.97
N ILE A 128 -9.41 14.68 -4.08
CA ILE A 128 -9.90 15.60 -3.06
C ILE A 128 -9.23 16.97 -3.20
N ASP A 129 -9.99 18.03 -3.00
CA ASP A 129 -9.44 19.37 -2.83
C ASP A 129 -8.86 19.55 -1.42
N TRP A 130 -7.64 20.03 -1.33
CA TRP A 130 -6.92 20.15 -0.06
C TRP A 130 -7.46 21.22 0.86
N TYR A 131 -8.00 22.32 0.31
CA TYR A 131 -8.55 23.40 1.12
C TYR A 131 -9.87 23.00 1.75
N SER A 132 -10.81 22.58 0.92
CA SER A 132 -12.19 22.32 1.32
C SER A 132 -12.45 20.89 1.78
N ARG A 133 -11.54 19.93 1.50
CA ARG A 133 -11.77 18.49 1.69
C ARG A 133 -12.86 17.93 0.76
N TYR A 134 -13.32 18.68 -0.21
CA TYR A 134 -14.34 18.26 -1.17
C TYR A 134 -13.83 17.14 -2.07
N VAL A 135 -14.55 16.03 -2.14
CA VAL A 135 -14.26 14.92 -3.06
C VAL A 135 -14.78 15.30 -4.44
N LEU A 136 -13.86 15.59 -5.35
CA LEU A 136 -14.15 16.08 -6.70
C LEU A 136 -14.61 14.97 -7.64
N ALA A 137 -13.96 13.83 -7.57
CA ALA A 137 -14.27 12.65 -8.36
C ALA A 137 -13.76 11.38 -7.63
N TRP A 138 -14.39 10.26 -7.89
CA TRP A 138 -13.99 8.97 -7.36
C TRP A 138 -14.41 7.84 -8.28
N ARG A 139 -13.73 6.69 -8.18
CA ARG A 139 -14.10 5.51 -8.95
C ARG A 139 -13.73 4.22 -8.23
N LEU A 140 -14.54 3.18 -8.45
CA LEU A 140 -14.30 1.84 -7.94
C LEU A 140 -13.84 0.94 -9.10
N SER A 141 -12.82 0.10 -8.85
CA SER A 141 -12.30 -0.86 -9.83
C SER A 141 -11.98 -2.19 -9.18
N ASN A 142 -12.04 -3.27 -9.94
CA ASN A 142 -11.57 -4.60 -9.54
C ASN A 142 -10.12 -4.86 -9.95
N SER A 143 -9.48 -3.93 -10.67
CA SER A 143 -8.08 -4.00 -11.06
C SER A 143 -7.34 -2.72 -10.68
N LEU A 144 -6.01 -2.82 -10.52
CA LEU A 144 -5.10 -1.69 -10.25
C LEU A 144 -4.48 -1.12 -11.54
N GLU A 145 -5.19 -1.17 -12.65
CA GLU A 145 -4.73 -0.58 -13.90
C GLU A 145 -4.71 0.96 -13.83
N SER A 146 -3.73 1.60 -14.50
CA SER A 146 -3.61 3.06 -14.48
C SER A 146 -4.79 3.77 -15.18
N SER A 147 -5.55 3.07 -16.02
CA SER A 147 -6.69 3.61 -16.77
C SER A 147 -7.79 4.15 -15.86
N PHE A 148 -8.15 3.45 -14.76
CA PHE A 148 -9.22 3.93 -13.88
C PHE A 148 -8.84 5.19 -13.11
N CYS A 149 -7.54 5.39 -12.80
CA CYS A 149 -7.03 6.63 -12.21
C CYS A 149 -7.09 7.79 -13.22
N LEU A 150 -6.77 7.51 -14.49
CA LEU A 150 -6.87 8.50 -15.56
C LEU A 150 -8.31 8.94 -15.80
N ASP A 151 -9.27 8.02 -15.74
CA ASP A 151 -10.69 8.35 -15.88
C ASP A 151 -11.17 9.30 -14.80
N VAL A 152 -10.78 9.05 -13.54
CA VAL A 152 -11.12 9.94 -12.41
C VAL A 152 -10.44 11.30 -12.56
N LEU A 153 -9.20 11.33 -13.02
CA LEU A 153 -8.50 12.57 -13.30
C LEU A 153 -9.21 13.38 -14.40
N ASN A 154 -9.60 12.73 -15.49
CA ASN A 154 -10.33 13.39 -16.58
C ASN A 154 -11.68 13.92 -16.13
N GLU A 155 -12.40 13.19 -15.29
CA GLU A 155 -13.67 13.64 -14.72
C GLU A 155 -13.47 14.88 -13.85
N ALA A 156 -12.47 14.89 -12.96
CA ALA A 156 -12.18 16.07 -12.14
C ALA A 156 -11.75 17.28 -12.99
N LEU A 157 -10.82 17.08 -13.93
CA LEU A 157 -10.31 18.14 -14.81
C LEU A 157 -11.34 18.68 -15.81
N SER A 158 -12.42 17.95 -16.09
CA SER A 158 -13.52 18.45 -16.95
C SER A 158 -14.32 19.57 -16.28
N ARG A 159 -14.28 19.66 -14.97
CA ARG A 159 -15.03 20.66 -14.17
C ARG A 159 -14.16 21.85 -13.80
N ARG A 160 -12.98 21.61 -13.26
CA ARG A 160 -11.99 22.61 -12.82
C ARG A 160 -10.58 22.02 -12.90
N ARG A 161 -9.56 22.85 -12.63
CA ARG A 161 -8.18 22.40 -12.55
C ARG A 161 -7.48 23.01 -11.33
N PRO A 162 -6.57 22.25 -10.66
CA PRO A 162 -5.77 22.78 -9.57
C PRO A 162 -4.53 23.51 -10.09
N GLU A 163 -3.88 24.27 -9.22
CA GLU A 163 -2.51 24.75 -9.45
C GLU A 163 -1.49 23.63 -9.28
N ILE A 164 -1.68 22.78 -8.23
CA ILE A 164 -0.81 21.65 -7.90
C ILE A 164 -1.67 20.40 -7.75
N PHE A 165 -1.15 19.28 -8.26
CA PHE A 165 -1.74 17.96 -8.07
C PHE A 165 -0.74 17.07 -7.32
N ASN A 166 -1.11 16.60 -6.12
CA ASN A 166 -0.27 15.80 -5.26
C ASN A 166 -0.67 14.32 -5.26
N THR A 167 0.31 13.44 -5.36
CA THR A 167 0.11 11.98 -5.27
C THR A 167 1.26 11.32 -4.54
N ASP A 168 1.10 10.04 -4.20
CA ASP A 168 2.22 9.19 -3.86
C ASP A 168 3.04 8.81 -5.12
N GLN A 169 4.14 8.07 -4.92
CA GLN A 169 4.97 7.57 -6.01
C GLN A 169 4.48 6.20 -6.54
N GLY A 170 3.18 5.91 -6.43
CA GLY A 170 2.57 4.70 -6.95
C GLY A 170 2.68 4.59 -8.48
N VAL A 171 2.75 3.35 -8.98
CA VAL A 171 2.90 3.06 -10.42
C VAL A 171 1.79 3.71 -11.26
N GLN A 172 0.57 3.78 -10.72
CA GLN A 172 -0.60 4.35 -11.38
C GLN A 172 -0.42 5.86 -11.64
N PHE A 173 0.09 6.59 -10.64
CA PHE A 173 0.27 8.04 -10.68
C PHE A 173 1.57 8.48 -11.35
N THR A 174 2.58 7.61 -11.38
CA THR A 174 3.85 7.87 -12.07
C THR A 174 3.83 7.43 -13.54
N SER A 175 2.73 6.85 -14.02
CA SER A 175 2.55 6.46 -15.42
C SER A 175 2.59 7.68 -16.34
N ARG A 176 3.16 7.52 -17.53
CA ARG A 176 3.21 8.61 -18.54
C ARG A 176 1.82 9.14 -18.87
N MET A 177 0.84 8.25 -19.04
CA MET A 177 -0.53 8.67 -19.37
C MET A 177 -1.12 9.62 -18.33
N PHE A 178 -0.83 9.38 -17.04
CA PHE A 178 -1.33 10.22 -15.95
C PHE A 178 -0.57 11.55 -15.87
N THR A 179 0.76 11.51 -15.91
CA THR A 179 1.61 12.70 -15.81
C THR A 179 1.46 13.60 -17.02
N ASP A 180 1.48 13.05 -18.24
CA ASP A 180 1.29 13.83 -19.48
C ASP A 180 -0.09 14.51 -19.52
N ARG A 181 -1.12 13.86 -18.94
CA ARG A 181 -2.47 14.45 -18.83
C ARG A 181 -2.51 15.67 -17.91
N LEU A 182 -1.79 15.63 -16.78
CA LEU A 182 -1.64 16.77 -15.87
C LEU A 182 -0.82 17.89 -16.52
N GLU A 183 0.30 17.57 -17.17
CA GLU A 183 1.13 18.54 -17.89
C GLU A 183 0.35 19.22 -19.02
N ALA A 184 -0.42 18.45 -19.79
CA ALA A 184 -1.30 19.00 -20.85
C ALA A 184 -2.40 19.93 -20.30
N ALA A 185 -2.82 19.74 -19.04
CA ALA A 185 -3.74 20.64 -18.36
C ALA A 185 -3.06 21.87 -17.73
N GLY A 186 -1.73 21.96 -17.79
CA GLY A 186 -0.95 23.04 -17.17
C GLY A 186 -0.92 22.97 -15.64
N VAL A 187 -0.99 21.76 -15.07
CA VAL A 187 -1.00 21.50 -13.63
C VAL A 187 0.39 21.12 -13.15
N ASN A 188 0.87 21.72 -12.07
CA ASN A 188 2.14 21.36 -11.46
C ASN A 188 2.00 20.04 -10.70
N ILE A 189 2.88 19.07 -10.99
CA ILE A 189 2.86 17.75 -10.36
C ILE A 189 3.72 17.77 -9.11
N SER A 190 3.16 17.31 -7.99
CA SER A 190 3.85 17.11 -6.71
C SER A 190 3.77 15.63 -6.33
N MET A 191 4.86 15.07 -5.81
CA MET A 191 4.87 13.71 -5.32
C MET A 191 5.45 13.62 -3.93
N ASP A 192 4.78 12.84 -3.08
CA ASP A 192 5.20 12.63 -1.69
C ASP A 192 6.59 12.01 -1.62
N GLY A 193 7.36 12.41 -0.64
CA GLY A 193 8.65 11.79 -0.34
C GLY A 193 8.48 10.36 0.15
N LYS A 194 9.37 9.46 -0.25
CA LYS A 194 9.34 8.05 0.17
C LYS A 194 9.35 7.94 1.69
N GLY A 195 8.28 7.39 2.28
CA GLY A 195 8.15 7.18 3.74
C GLY A 195 7.62 8.39 4.53
N ARG A 196 7.05 9.41 3.90
CA ARG A 196 6.44 10.58 4.55
C ARG A 196 4.92 10.50 4.51
N ALA A 197 4.32 9.80 5.47
CA ALA A 197 2.87 9.64 5.59
C ALA A 197 2.11 10.98 5.78
N LEU A 198 2.76 12.02 6.27
CA LEU A 198 2.12 13.32 6.49
C LEU A 198 1.88 14.13 5.21
N ASP A 199 2.53 13.76 4.11
CA ASP A 199 2.47 14.51 2.86
C ASP A 199 1.11 14.31 2.12
N ASN A 200 0.29 13.31 2.51
CA ASN A 200 -1.05 13.04 1.94
C ASN A 200 -2.14 12.81 2.99
N VAL A 201 -2.00 13.42 4.15
CA VAL A 201 -2.85 13.21 5.35
C VAL A 201 -4.34 13.40 5.08
N PHE A 202 -4.74 14.25 4.15
CA PHE A 202 -6.15 14.54 3.91
C PHE A 202 -6.87 13.42 3.17
N VAL A 203 -6.21 12.76 2.22
CA VAL A 203 -6.78 11.59 1.55
C VAL A 203 -6.76 10.37 2.47
N GLU A 204 -5.70 10.21 3.27
CA GLU A 204 -5.66 9.16 4.29
C GLU A 204 -6.81 9.30 5.30
N ARG A 205 -7.11 10.55 5.71
CA ARG A 205 -8.24 10.83 6.58
C ARG A 205 -9.59 10.55 5.90
N LEU A 206 -9.73 10.83 4.61
CA LEU A 206 -10.90 10.44 3.83
C LEU A 206 -11.09 8.92 3.87
N TRP A 207 -10.01 8.14 3.67
CA TRP A 207 -10.08 6.67 3.72
C TRP A 207 -10.50 6.14 5.08
N TRP A 208 -10.03 6.79 6.14
CA TRP A 208 -10.50 6.45 7.48
C TRP A 208 -12.02 6.67 7.59
N SER A 209 -12.51 7.83 7.20
CA SER A 209 -13.95 8.15 7.24
C SER A 209 -14.77 7.18 6.38
N VAL A 210 -14.40 6.96 5.13
CA VAL A 210 -15.07 6.00 4.24
C VAL A 210 -15.15 4.61 4.83
N LYS A 211 -14.06 4.12 5.41
CA LYS A 211 -14.01 2.76 5.98
C LYS A 211 -14.81 2.63 7.26
N TYR A 212 -14.61 3.52 8.21
CA TYR A 212 -15.20 3.39 9.54
C TYR A 212 -16.61 3.96 9.65
N GLU A 213 -16.98 4.92 8.83
CA GLU A 213 -18.31 5.52 8.86
C GLU A 213 -19.27 4.88 7.84
N HIS A 214 -18.74 4.09 6.86
CA HIS A 214 -19.59 3.45 5.86
C HIS A 214 -19.24 1.97 5.62
N VAL A 215 -18.05 1.65 5.11
CA VAL A 215 -17.74 0.28 4.63
C VAL A 215 -17.89 -0.77 5.73
N TYR A 216 -17.37 -0.52 6.92
CA TYR A 216 -17.42 -1.49 8.04
C TYR A 216 -18.76 -1.52 8.78
N LEU A 217 -19.64 -0.57 8.50
CA LEU A 217 -20.98 -0.53 9.09
C LEU A 217 -22.06 -1.17 8.19
N HIS A 218 -21.72 -1.50 6.94
CA HIS A 218 -22.66 -2.06 5.97
C HIS A 218 -22.11 -3.34 5.36
N ASP A 219 -22.99 -4.33 5.21
CA ASP A 219 -22.65 -5.58 4.51
C ASP A 219 -22.88 -5.44 3.01
N HIS A 220 -21.82 -5.08 2.29
CA HIS A 220 -21.86 -4.97 0.84
C HIS A 220 -21.52 -6.31 0.18
N THR A 221 -22.53 -7.09 -0.14
CA THR A 221 -22.36 -8.42 -0.75
C THR A 221 -22.04 -8.37 -2.25
N THR A 222 -22.35 -7.28 -2.94
CA THR A 222 -22.10 -7.11 -4.38
C THR A 222 -21.38 -5.80 -4.69
N VAL A 223 -20.63 -5.77 -5.81
CA VAL A 223 -19.97 -4.56 -6.31
C VAL A 223 -20.96 -3.44 -6.57
N LYS A 224 -22.17 -3.76 -7.09
CA LYS A 224 -23.24 -2.78 -7.33
C LYS A 224 -23.73 -2.16 -6.02
N SER A 225 -23.93 -2.96 -4.97
CA SER A 225 -24.31 -2.47 -3.64
C SER A 225 -23.22 -1.57 -3.06
N LEU A 226 -21.95 -1.98 -3.13
CA LEU A 226 -20.82 -1.18 -2.67
C LEU A 226 -20.72 0.15 -3.44
N HIS A 227 -20.83 0.13 -4.76
CA HIS A 227 -20.77 1.33 -5.58
C HIS A 227 -21.90 2.32 -5.23
N GLY A 228 -23.14 1.84 -5.11
CA GLY A 228 -24.28 2.66 -4.72
C GLY A 228 -24.12 3.26 -3.30
N GLY A 229 -23.68 2.42 -2.34
CA GLY A 229 -23.44 2.86 -0.97
C GLY A 229 -22.33 3.90 -0.87
N LEU A 230 -21.21 3.69 -1.57
CA LEU A 230 -20.13 4.69 -1.63
C LEU A 230 -20.59 6.00 -2.27
N GLY A 231 -21.40 5.94 -3.33
CA GLY A 231 -21.94 7.14 -3.95
C GLY A 231 -22.79 7.96 -2.99
N THR A 232 -23.70 7.32 -2.26
CA THR A 232 -24.52 7.96 -1.23
C THR A 232 -23.68 8.52 -0.09
N TYR A 233 -22.68 7.74 0.38
CA TYR A 233 -21.82 8.20 1.46
C TYR A 233 -20.95 9.39 1.05
N LEU A 234 -20.35 9.39 -0.14
CA LEU A 234 -19.48 10.49 -0.59
C LEU A 234 -20.28 11.76 -0.90
N GLU A 235 -21.55 11.65 -1.33
CA GLU A 235 -22.45 12.79 -1.42
C GLU A 235 -22.77 13.35 -0.03
N PHE A 236 -23.12 12.50 0.94
CA PHE A 236 -23.27 12.88 2.35
C PHE A 236 -21.99 13.52 2.92
N PHE A 237 -20.81 12.91 2.68
CA PHE A 237 -19.52 13.46 3.11
C PHE A 237 -19.30 14.88 2.58
N ASN A 238 -19.64 15.12 1.33
CA ASN A 238 -19.43 16.39 0.67
C ASN A 238 -20.43 17.45 1.12
N ARG A 239 -21.73 17.13 1.30
CA ARG A 239 -22.81 18.11 1.42
C ARG A 239 -23.47 18.20 2.78
N GLU A 240 -23.37 17.18 3.59
CA GLU A 240 -24.12 17.11 4.84
C GLU A 240 -23.22 16.91 6.06
N ARG A 241 -22.08 16.22 5.89
CA ARG A 241 -21.20 15.89 7.00
C ARG A 241 -20.41 17.10 7.48
N PRO A 242 -20.60 17.55 8.77
CA PRO A 242 -19.81 18.64 9.33
C PRO A 242 -18.35 18.20 9.54
N HIS A 243 -17.40 19.07 9.21
CA HIS A 243 -15.97 18.81 9.40
C HIS A 243 -15.39 19.74 10.47
N GLN A 244 -14.85 19.16 11.53
CA GLN A 244 -14.25 19.93 12.62
C GLN A 244 -13.10 20.84 12.13
N SER A 245 -12.25 20.35 11.21
CA SER A 245 -11.17 21.15 10.64
C SER A 245 -11.64 22.28 9.71
N LEU A 246 -12.91 22.31 9.36
CA LEU A 246 -13.56 23.34 8.55
C LEU A 246 -14.56 24.17 9.39
N ALA A 247 -14.30 24.31 10.69
CA ALA A 247 -15.21 24.98 11.62
C ALA A 247 -16.66 24.47 11.55
N TYR A 248 -16.81 23.14 11.34
CA TYR A 248 -18.09 22.43 11.16
C TYR A 248 -18.88 22.78 9.89
N HIS A 249 -18.29 23.51 8.95
CA HIS A 249 -18.85 23.62 7.60
C HIS A 249 -18.73 22.30 6.84
N THR A 250 -19.57 22.12 5.83
CA THR A 250 -19.43 20.99 4.90
C THR A 250 -18.32 21.25 3.88
N PRO A 251 -17.68 20.22 3.31
CA PRO A 251 -16.73 20.39 2.22
C PRO A 251 -17.29 21.19 1.05
N TRP A 252 -18.56 20.99 0.72
CA TRP A 252 -19.26 21.72 -0.35
C TRP A 252 -19.37 23.21 -0.09
N ASP A 253 -19.77 23.61 1.12
CA ASP A 253 -19.89 25.02 1.47
C ASP A 253 -18.56 25.74 1.35
N VAL A 254 -17.49 25.13 1.89
CA VAL A 254 -16.14 25.68 1.82
C VAL A 254 -15.62 25.72 0.38
N TYR A 255 -15.89 24.67 -0.41
CA TYR A 255 -15.49 24.64 -1.83
C TYR A 255 -16.18 25.72 -2.66
N ARG A 256 -17.39 26.11 -2.30
CA ARG A 256 -18.14 27.18 -2.96
C ARG A 256 -17.83 28.59 -2.44
N GLY A 257 -16.99 28.73 -1.44
CA GLY A 257 -16.50 30.00 -0.95
C GLY A 257 -17.06 30.44 0.40
N ALA A 258 -17.62 29.52 1.21
CA ALA A 258 -17.89 29.83 2.61
C ALA A 258 -16.57 30.13 3.33
N GLU A 259 -16.44 31.28 3.96
CA GLU A 259 -15.27 31.64 4.74
C GLU A 259 -15.16 30.73 5.97
N VAL A 260 -14.08 29.97 6.03
CA VAL A 260 -13.73 29.22 7.24
C VAL A 260 -13.09 30.20 8.23
N VAL A 261 -13.93 30.81 9.06
CA VAL A 261 -13.42 31.55 10.21
C VAL A 261 -12.79 30.53 11.16
N ALA A 262 -11.47 30.55 11.25
CA ALA A 262 -10.73 29.68 12.17
C ALA A 262 -11.29 29.90 13.59
N GLY A 263 -12.03 28.92 14.10
CA GLY A 263 -12.41 28.92 15.49
C GLY A 263 -11.15 28.89 16.38
N PRO A 264 -11.23 29.36 17.64
CA PRO A 264 -10.07 29.40 18.52
C PRO A 264 -9.47 28.00 18.60
N SER A 265 -8.18 27.89 18.23
CA SER A 265 -7.43 26.64 18.26
C SER A 265 -7.57 26.02 19.65
N ALA A 266 -8.22 24.85 19.73
CA ALA A 266 -8.14 24.01 20.90
C ALA A 266 -6.64 23.56 21.01
N ARG A 267 -5.86 24.34 21.79
CA ARG A 267 -4.60 23.87 22.35
C ARG A 267 -4.95 22.79 23.36
N THR A 268 -4.58 21.58 23.11
CA THR A 268 -4.08 20.61 24.11
C THR A 268 -3.41 19.47 23.37
#